data_94ef9f1840acbe7b9bafaee4db030111
#
_entry.id   94ef9f1840acbe7b9bafaee4db030111
#
_cell.length_a   1.000
_cell.length_b   1.000
_cell.length_c   1.000
_cell.angle_alpha   90.00
_cell.angle_beta   90.00
_cell.angle_gamma   90.00
#
_symmetry.space_group_name_H-M   'P 1'
#
loop_
_entity.id
_entity.type
_entity.pdbx_description
1 polymer ?
#
loop_
_entity_poly.entity_id
_entity_poly.type
_entity_poly.pdbx_seq_one_letter_code
_entity_poly.pdbx_strand_id
1 'polypeptide(L)'
;MLHILKYWLGKGVDGFRCDMVELVPSEFFTWCIAEVKKDYPEALFVAEVYQKSLYQKYVREVGFDLLYDKSGLYDTLSEIVRNENPDFVEPWQSATRITASWQDLGDLQMYMLNFLENHDETRFASEFFGKDAKKCFPALAVSLLMNKAAFMNYFGEETGERGMDAEGFSGRDGRTTIFDWWGPEKVRGLWKLTRKRNYEKAAELFSIKDSKTRKGLLRTRVKSAVQLKALMLETGLNEQELRFFVKYTSLLKFAATDNAITEGMTYDLCYCNYDSEGFDKNRHFVFLRDDHDDTFLIAANFGKEDARMHISIPERAFEWLELEQTENCNATHPVILDVPAVDISIIRLSSSSTPHPQEKKHNFAKGE
;
A
#
# COMPACT_ATOMS: atom_id res chain seq x y z
N MET A 1 -19.69 -27.84 0.04
CA MET A 1 -18.89 -26.64 0.33
C MET A 1 -19.39 -25.96 1.62
N LEU A 2 -20.68 -25.60 1.80
CA LEU A 2 -21.17 -24.88 2.99
C LEU A 2 -20.72 -25.52 4.33
N HIS A 3 -20.86 -26.85 4.50
CA HIS A 3 -20.40 -27.53 5.70
C HIS A 3 -18.89 -27.45 5.93
N ILE A 4 -18.08 -27.39 4.85
CA ILE A 4 -16.61 -27.25 4.93
C ILE A 4 -16.27 -25.86 5.45
N LEU A 5 -16.91 -24.81 4.93
CA LEU A 5 -16.68 -23.43 5.39
C LEU A 5 -17.06 -23.27 6.86
N LYS A 6 -18.27 -23.72 7.25
CA LYS A 6 -18.71 -23.68 8.66
C LYS A 6 -17.81 -24.52 9.58
N TYR A 7 -17.28 -25.65 9.11
CA TYR A 7 -16.32 -26.45 9.89
C TYR A 7 -15.04 -25.66 10.21
N TRP A 8 -14.45 -24.96 9.21
CA TRP A 8 -13.23 -24.20 9.41
C TRP A 8 -13.47 -22.94 10.25
N LEU A 9 -14.59 -22.24 10.07
CA LEU A 9 -14.99 -21.12 10.94
C LEU A 9 -15.14 -21.59 12.39
N GLY A 10 -15.76 -22.77 12.61
CA GLY A 10 -15.84 -23.40 13.93
C GLY A 10 -14.48 -23.79 14.54
N LYS A 11 -13.41 -23.82 13.73
CA LYS A 11 -12.02 -24.02 14.20
C LYS A 11 -11.29 -22.68 14.46
N GLY A 12 -11.93 -21.53 14.23
CA GLY A 12 -11.38 -20.21 14.48
C GLY A 12 -10.72 -19.57 13.26
N VAL A 13 -11.04 -20.00 12.04
CA VAL A 13 -10.70 -19.28 10.81
C VAL A 13 -11.60 -18.05 10.69
N ASP A 14 -11.04 -16.89 10.33
CA ASP A 14 -11.77 -15.62 10.26
C ASP A 14 -12.48 -15.40 8.92
N GLY A 15 -12.05 -16.12 7.87
CA GLY A 15 -12.64 -15.95 6.55
C GLY A 15 -11.96 -16.79 5.46
N PHE A 16 -12.31 -16.52 4.21
CA PHE A 16 -11.88 -17.30 3.05
C PHE A 16 -11.50 -16.41 1.87
N ARG A 17 -10.36 -16.70 1.26
CA ARG A 17 -10.05 -16.26 -0.08
C ARG A 17 -10.61 -17.29 -1.06
N CYS A 18 -11.46 -16.82 -1.97
CA CYS A 18 -12.12 -17.64 -2.97
C CYS A 18 -11.41 -17.48 -4.31
N ASP A 19 -10.86 -18.59 -4.78
CA ASP A 19 -10.11 -18.70 -6.01
C ASP A 19 -11.03 -18.61 -7.23
N MET A 20 -10.60 -17.90 -8.28
CA MET A 20 -11.22 -17.87 -9.60
C MET A 20 -12.75 -17.76 -9.56
N VAL A 21 -13.31 -16.85 -8.76
CA VAL A 21 -14.76 -16.79 -8.51
C VAL A 21 -15.58 -16.54 -9.78
N GLU A 22 -14.98 -15.94 -10.80
CA GLU A 22 -15.62 -15.69 -12.10
C GLU A 22 -15.95 -16.97 -12.86
N LEU A 23 -15.30 -18.09 -12.55
CA LEU A 23 -15.52 -19.40 -13.15
C LEU A 23 -16.61 -20.23 -12.45
N VAL A 24 -17.14 -19.70 -11.33
CA VAL A 24 -18.18 -20.34 -10.55
C VAL A 24 -19.46 -19.50 -10.66
N PRO A 25 -20.64 -20.10 -10.80
CA PRO A 25 -21.89 -19.34 -10.83
C PRO A 25 -22.02 -18.40 -9.63
N SER A 26 -22.25 -17.13 -9.88
CA SER A 26 -22.35 -16.11 -8.83
C SER A 26 -23.46 -16.41 -7.80
N GLU A 27 -24.54 -17.06 -8.25
CA GLU A 27 -25.67 -17.49 -7.43
C GLU A 27 -25.25 -18.47 -6.32
N PHE A 28 -24.24 -19.29 -6.60
CA PHE A 28 -23.66 -20.16 -5.59
C PHE A 28 -23.01 -19.36 -4.46
N PHE A 29 -22.21 -18.34 -4.80
CA PHE A 29 -21.58 -17.50 -3.78
C PHE A 29 -22.59 -16.66 -3.04
N THR A 30 -23.58 -16.06 -3.72
CA THR A 30 -24.65 -15.31 -3.08
C THR A 30 -25.36 -16.15 -2.02
N TRP A 31 -25.77 -17.37 -2.38
CA TRP A 31 -26.38 -18.31 -1.45
C TRP A 31 -25.41 -18.72 -0.32
N CYS A 32 -24.19 -19.14 -0.69
CA CYS A 32 -23.26 -19.73 0.27
C CYS A 32 -22.78 -18.72 1.32
N ILE A 33 -22.44 -17.48 0.89
CA ILE A 33 -22.04 -16.38 1.79
C ILE A 33 -23.20 -16.04 2.74
N ALA A 34 -24.43 -15.89 2.20
CA ALA A 34 -25.60 -15.61 3.02
C ALA A 34 -25.85 -16.71 4.07
N GLU A 35 -25.72 -17.99 3.71
CA GLU A 35 -25.90 -19.10 4.64
C GLU A 35 -24.77 -19.21 5.69
N VAL A 36 -23.55 -18.83 5.33
CA VAL A 36 -22.43 -18.78 6.29
C VAL A 36 -22.64 -17.63 7.28
N LYS A 37 -22.95 -16.44 6.78
CA LYS A 37 -23.09 -15.22 7.61
C LYS A 37 -24.28 -15.28 8.59
N LYS A 38 -25.23 -16.21 8.42
CA LYS A 38 -26.28 -16.46 9.44
C LYS A 38 -25.70 -16.95 10.78
N ASP A 39 -24.68 -17.83 10.73
CA ASP A 39 -24.06 -18.41 11.93
C ASP A 39 -22.75 -17.69 12.29
N TYR A 40 -22.07 -17.09 11.30
CA TYR A 40 -20.78 -16.41 11.43
C TYR A 40 -20.84 -15.05 10.72
N PRO A 41 -21.52 -14.05 11.31
CA PRO A 41 -21.75 -12.74 10.65
C PRO A 41 -20.47 -11.97 10.36
N GLU A 42 -19.40 -12.20 11.14
CA GLU A 42 -18.08 -11.56 10.96
C GLU A 42 -17.16 -12.28 9.97
N ALA A 43 -17.61 -13.41 9.38
CA ALA A 43 -16.78 -14.14 8.43
C ALA A 43 -16.49 -13.31 7.18
N LEU A 44 -15.19 -13.17 6.83
CA LEU A 44 -14.75 -12.41 5.68
C LEU A 44 -14.66 -13.28 4.43
N PHE A 45 -15.10 -12.74 3.30
CA PHE A 45 -14.98 -13.37 1.99
C PHE A 45 -14.20 -12.46 1.05
N VAL A 46 -13.04 -12.93 0.60
CA VAL A 46 -12.16 -12.25 -0.35
C VAL A 46 -12.28 -12.93 -1.71
N ALA A 47 -12.63 -12.20 -2.75
CA ALA A 47 -12.76 -12.75 -4.10
C ALA A 47 -11.56 -12.43 -4.97
N GLU A 48 -11.09 -13.42 -5.71
CA GLU A 48 -10.20 -13.20 -6.84
C GLU A 48 -11.04 -12.94 -8.09
N VAL A 49 -11.06 -11.67 -8.53
CA VAL A 49 -11.80 -11.20 -9.71
C VAL A 49 -10.86 -10.38 -10.59
N TYR A 50 -10.76 -10.75 -11.88
CA TYR A 50 -9.92 -10.02 -12.84
C TYR A 50 -10.71 -9.05 -13.70
N GLN A 51 -12.00 -9.30 -13.96
CA GLN A 51 -12.82 -8.43 -14.79
C GLN A 51 -13.38 -7.27 -13.97
N LYS A 52 -12.82 -6.05 -14.14
CA LYS A 52 -13.27 -4.84 -13.45
C LYS A 52 -14.77 -4.58 -13.58
N SER A 53 -15.37 -4.91 -14.73
CA SER A 53 -16.82 -4.74 -14.97
C SER A 53 -17.69 -5.57 -14.02
N LEU A 54 -17.10 -6.57 -13.37
CA LEU A 54 -17.81 -7.44 -12.41
C LEU A 54 -17.61 -7.00 -10.96
N TYR A 55 -16.71 -6.07 -10.64
CA TYR A 55 -16.41 -5.66 -9.26
C TYR A 55 -17.68 -5.24 -8.51
N GLN A 56 -18.49 -4.36 -9.11
CA GLN A 56 -19.73 -3.91 -8.50
C GLN A 56 -20.69 -5.07 -8.20
N LYS A 57 -20.83 -6.01 -9.14
CA LYS A 57 -21.67 -7.20 -8.95
C LYS A 57 -21.20 -8.03 -7.77
N TYR A 58 -19.89 -8.35 -7.71
CA TYR A 58 -19.38 -9.22 -6.66
C TYR A 58 -19.44 -8.58 -5.27
N VAL A 59 -19.28 -7.27 -5.17
CA VAL A 59 -19.44 -6.55 -3.90
C VAL A 59 -20.92 -6.37 -3.53
N ARG A 60 -21.74 -5.80 -4.43
CA ARG A 60 -23.08 -5.32 -4.08
C ARG A 60 -24.17 -6.38 -4.14
N GLU A 61 -24.04 -7.35 -5.06
CA GLU A 61 -25.06 -8.35 -5.31
C GLU A 61 -24.67 -9.71 -4.73
N VAL A 62 -23.42 -10.12 -4.89
CA VAL A 62 -22.94 -11.42 -4.43
C VAL A 62 -22.58 -11.39 -2.93
N GLY A 63 -22.04 -10.27 -2.44
CA GLY A 63 -21.78 -10.04 -1.02
C GLY A 63 -20.38 -10.39 -0.55
N PHE A 64 -19.37 -10.35 -1.44
CA PHE A 64 -17.98 -10.41 -1.04
C PHE A 64 -17.58 -9.14 -0.27
N ASP A 65 -16.78 -9.29 0.74
CA ASP A 65 -16.31 -8.20 1.59
C ASP A 65 -15.12 -7.47 0.96
N LEU A 66 -14.22 -8.21 0.28
CA LEU A 66 -13.05 -7.68 -0.41
C LEU A 66 -12.85 -8.35 -1.76
N LEU A 67 -12.29 -7.59 -2.71
CA LEU A 67 -11.86 -8.07 -4.02
C LEU A 67 -10.36 -7.79 -4.21
N TYR A 68 -9.62 -8.68 -4.84
CA TYR A 68 -8.27 -8.39 -5.32
C TYR A 68 -8.29 -7.26 -6.34
N ASP A 69 -7.51 -6.20 -6.12
CA ASP A 69 -7.31 -5.15 -7.13
C ASP A 69 -6.16 -5.50 -8.08
N LYS A 70 -6.29 -6.65 -8.76
CA LYS A 70 -5.28 -7.13 -9.72
C LYS A 70 -5.26 -6.27 -10.99
N SER A 71 -6.39 -6.18 -11.67
CA SER A 71 -6.51 -5.51 -12.98
C SER A 71 -6.67 -3.99 -12.87
N GLY A 72 -6.73 -3.45 -11.67
CA GLY A 72 -6.76 -2.03 -11.38
C GLY A 72 -5.39 -1.50 -10.98
N LEU A 73 -5.20 -1.33 -9.67
CA LEU A 73 -4.02 -0.69 -9.12
C LEU A 73 -2.75 -1.54 -9.31
N TYR A 74 -2.82 -2.87 -9.07
CA TYR A 74 -1.65 -3.73 -9.22
C TYR A 74 -1.06 -3.66 -10.64
N ASP A 75 -1.85 -3.90 -11.68
CA ASP A 75 -1.36 -3.85 -13.07
C ASP A 75 -0.84 -2.46 -13.43
N THR A 76 -1.53 -1.41 -12.99
CA THR A 76 -1.10 -0.02 -13.19
C THR A 76 0.29 0.23 -12.59
N LEU A 77 0.48 -0.11 -11.31
CA LEU A 77 1.77 0.10 -10.63
C LEU A 77 2.88 -0.79 -11.21
N SER A 78 2.53 -2.01 -11.59
CA SER A 78 3.46 -2.93 -12.23
C SER A 78 4.03 -2.39 -13.53
N GLU A 79 3.18 -1.83 -14.40
CA GLU A 79 3.62 -1.21 -15.65
C GLU A 79 4.47 0.05 -15.41
N ILE A 80 4.12 0.88 -14.43
CA ILE A 80 4.90 2.08 -14.09
C ILE A 80 6.31 1.68 -13.61
N VAL A 81 6.41 0.68 -12.73
CA VAL A 81 7.72 0.21 -12.18
C VAL A 81 8.59 -0.45 -13.25
N ARG A 82 7.98 -1.12 -14.24
CA ARG A 82 8.71 -1.75 -15.36
C ARG A 82 9.31 -0.76 -16.33
N ASN A 83 8.94 0.52 -16.28
CA ASN A 83 9.54 1.53 -17.14
C ASN A 83 11.03 1.71 -16.81
N GLU A 84 11.89 1.21 -17.70
CA GLU A 84 13.34 1.37 -17.59
C GLU A 84 13.90 2.51 -18.45
N ASN A 85 13.08 3.10 -19.35
CA ASN A 85 13.53 4.18 -20.22
C ASN A 85 13.54 5.53 -19.45
N PRO A 86 14.72 6.17 -19.28
CA PRO A 86 14.78 7.46 -18.60
C PRO A 86 14.21 8.62 -19.43
N ASP A 87 14.21 8.49 -20.75
CA ASP A 87 13.87 9.58 -21.67
C ASP A 87 12.40 9.52 -22.15
N PHE A 88 11.76 8.37 -22.00
CA PHE A 88 10.42 8.17 -22.52
C PHE A 88 9.55 7.32 -21.57
N VAL A 89 8.27 7.69 -21.44
CA VAL A 89 7.25 6.95 -20.70
C VAL A 89 6.11 6.60 -21.64
N GLU A 90 5.87 5.32 -21.83
CA GLU A 90 4.71 4.87 -22.59
C GLU A 90 3.41 5.27 -21.87
N PRO A 91 2.32 5.57 -22.58
CA PRO A 91 1.06 5.99 -21.94
C PRO A 91 0.55 5.03 -20.87
N TRP A 92 0.76 3.71 -21.04
CA TRP A 92 0.36 2.71 -20.05
C TRP A 92 1.32 2.60 -18.86
N GLN A 93 2.50 3.22 -18.94
CA GLN A 93 3.50 3.28 -17.87
C GLN A 93 3.52 4.64 -17.14
N SER A 94 2.60 5.51 -17.47
CA SER A 94 2.50 6.84 -16.86
C SER A 94 1.86 6.79 -15.48
N ALA A 95 2.40 7.56 -14.52
CA ALA A 95 1.83 7.72 -13.19
C ALA A 95 0.41 8.34 -13.20
N THR A 96 0.02 9.02 -14.28
CA THR A 96 -1.37 9.49 -14.47
C THR A 96 -2.40 8.37 -14.47
N ARG A 97 -1.96 7.13 -14.74
CA ARG A 97 -2.82 5.94 -14.67
C ARG A 97 -3.27 5.60 -13.26
N ILE A 98 -2.54 6.03 -12.24
CA ILE A 98 -2.93 5.85 -10.83
C ILE A 98 -4.23 6.63 -10.56
N THR A 99 -4.26 7.91 -10.94
CA THR A 99 -5.48 8.74 -10.86
C THR A 99 -6.65 8.09 -11.60
N ALA A 100 -6.42 7.63 -12.84
CA ALA A 100 -7.46 6.99 -13.65
C ALA A 100 -7.99 5.71 -12.99
N SER A 101 -7.10 4.83 -12.50
CA SER A 101 -7.49 3.61 -11.79
C SER A 101 -8.30 3.92 -10.51
N TRP A 102 -7.89 4.96 -9.78
CA TRP A 102 -8.59 5.40 -8.58
C TRP A 102 -9.99 5.93 -8.88
N GLN A 103 -10.13 6.75 -9.93
CA GLN A 103 -11.42 7.29 -10.35
C GLN A 103 -12.35 6.19 -10.88
N ASP A 104 -11.84 5.22 -11.62
CA ASP A 104 -12.60 4.08 -12.15
C ASP A 104 -13.27 3.25 -11.04
N LEU A 105 -12.61 3.12 -9.88
CA LEU A 105 -13.14 2.37 -8.74
C LEU A 105 -14.24 3.15 -7.99
N GLY A 106 -14.13 4.47 -7.92
CA GLY A 106 -15.09 5.31 -7.19
C GLY A 106 -15.32 4.83 -5.75
N ASP A 107 -16.56 4.52 -5.39
CA ASP A 107 -16.96 4.04 -4.06
C ASP A 107 -16.59 2.57 -3.78
N LEU A 108 -16.07 1.85 -4.77
CA LEU A 108 -15.59 0.49 -4.59
C LEU A 108 -14.19 0.42 -3.97
N GLN A 109 -13.46 1.52 -3.87
CA GLN A 109 -12.09 1.54 -3.35
C GLN A 109 -11.95 0.88 -1.97
N MET A 110 -12.90 1.09 -1.08
CA MET A 110 -12.91 0.53 0.27
C MET A 110 -13.11 -0.99 0.32
N TYR A 111 -13.55 -1.59 -0.78
CA TYR A 111 -13.74 -3.04 -0.93
C TYR A 111 -12.58 -3.71 -1.64
N MET A 112 -11.52 -2.98 -1.97
CA MET A 112 -10.34 -3.56 -2.62
C MET A 112 -9.36 -4.12 -1.60
N LEU A 113 -8.72 -5.22 -1.97
CA LEU A 113 -7.53 -5.75 -1.33
C LEU A 113 -6.35 -5.43 -2.24
N ASN A 114 -5.64 -4.36 -1.90
CA ASN A 114 -4.43 -3.96 -2.60
C ASN A 114 -3.29 -4.91 -2.26
N PHE A 115 -2.41 -5.15 -3.20
CA PHE A 115 -1.20 -5.95 -3.01
C PHE A 115 -0.16 -5.61 -4.08
N LEU A 116 1.08 -6.01 -3.84
CA LEU A 116 2.15 -5.92 -4.84
C LEU A 116 2.69 -7.29 -5.21
N GLU A 117 2.60 -8.25 -4.30
CA GLU A 117 3.04 -9.63 -4.50
C GLU A 117 2.00 -10.61 -3.97
N ASN A 118 1.92 -11.77 -4.60
CA ASN A 118 1.21 -12.93 -4.11
C ASN A 118 1.83 -14.20 -4.69
N HIS A 119 1.20 -15.37 -4.51
CA HIS A 119 1.72 -16.66 -4.96
C HIS A 119 1.63 -16.84 -6.50
N ASP A 120 0.86 -16.01 -7.19
CA ASP A 120 0.68 -16.06 -8.65
C ASP A 120 1.51 -15.00 -9.38
N GLU A 121 1.98 -13.96 -8.68
CA GLU A 121 2.65 -12.83 -9.30
C GLU A 121 4.17 -12.90 -9.11
N THR A 122 4.89 -12.36 -10.10
CA THR A 122 6.35 -12.22 -10.04
C THR A 122 6.76 -11.31 -8.87
N ARG A 123 7.73 -11.74 -8.07
CA ARG A 123 8.29 -10.92 -6.99
C ARG A 123 8.84 -9.60 -7.53
N PHE A 124 8.59 -8.51 -6.83
CA PHE A 124 9.03 -7.19 -7.22
C PHE A 124 10.54 -7.08 -7.38
N ALA A 125 11.28 -7.65 -6.44
CA ALA A 125 12.74 -7.66 -6.47
C ALA A 125 13.35 -8.62 -7.49
N SER A 126 12.53 -9.43 -8.17
CA SER A 126 12.96 -10.36 -9.19
C SER A 126 13.63 -9.67 -10.37
N GLU A 127 14.57 -10.34 -11.02
CA GLU A 127 15.18 -9.91 -12.27
C GLU A 127 14.16 -9.78 -13.42
N PHE A 128 13.02 -10.47 -13.32
CA PHE A 128 11.92 -10.42 -14.29
C PHE A 128 10.95 -9.26 -14.05
N PHE A 129 11.13 -8.49 -12.98
CA PHE A 129 10.27 -7.37 -12.67
C PHE A 129 11.09 -6.09 -12.35
N GLY A 130 11.21 -5.70 -11.09
CA GLY A 130 11.87 -4.48 -10.67
C GLY A 130 13.40 -4.60 -10.58
N LYS A 131 13.94 -5.82 -10.45
CA LYS A 131 15.38 -6.14 -10.25
C LYS A 131 15.96 -5.64 -8.92
N ASP A 132 15.34 -4.65 -8.30
CA ASP A 132 15.71 -4.10 -7.00
C ASP A 132 14.44 -3.78 -6.22
N ALA A 133 14.33 -4.30 -5.01
CA ALA A 133 13.19 -4.05 -4.12
C ALA A 133 12.90 -2.56 -3.90
N LYS A 134 13.92 -1.71 -3.93
CA LYS A 134 13.74 -0.26 -3.76
C LYS A 134 12.85 0.37 -4.82
N LYS A 135 12.85 -0.16 -6.05
CA LYS A 135 12.01 0.36 -7.13
C LYS A 135 10.52 0.18 -6.85
N CYS A 136 10.18 -0.73 -5.94
CA CYS A 136 8.79 -0.99 -5.56
C CYS A 136 8.28 0.00 -4.53
N PHE A 137 9.18 0.75 -3.87
CA PHE A 137 8.80 1.54 -2.70
C PHE A 137 7.76 2.64 -2.99
N PRO A 138 7.84 3.39 -4.12
CA PRO A 138 6.77 4.30 -4.51
C PRO A 138 5.42 3.57 -4.74
N ALA A 139 5.45 2.40 -5.36
CA ALA A 139 4.26 1.59 -5.60
C ALA A 139 3.65 1.07 -4.30
N LEU A 140 4.49 0.59 -3.37
CA LEU A 140 4.08 0.18 -2.02
C LEU A 140 3.38 1.34 -1.30
N ALA A 141 3.97 2.53 -1.31
CA ALA A 141 3.40 3.68 -0.64
C ALA A 141 2.04 4.09 -1.22
N VAL A 142 1.89 4.06 -2.55
CA VAL A 142 0.61 4.32 -3.21
C VAL A 142 -0.43 3.27 -2.79
N SER A 143 -0.07 1.97 -2.84
CA SER A 143 -0.98 0.88 -2.47
C SER A 143 -1.43 0.93 -1.01
N LEU A 144 -0.57 1.41 -0.11
CA LEU A 144 -0.84 1.49 1.33
C LEU A 144 -1.57 2.76 1.75
N LEU A 145 -1.27 3.89 1.09
CA LEU A 145 -1.60 5.21 1.65
C LEU A 145 -2.64 5.96 0.84
N MET A 146 -2.91 5.56 -0.42
CA MET A 146 -3.76 6.34 -1.31
C MET A 146 -5.24 6.31 -0.89
N ASN A 147 -5.70 5.21 -0.32
CA ASN A 147 -7.10 5.03 0.09
C ASN A 147 -7.23 4.17 1.35
N LYS A 148 -8.46 3.84 1.74
CA LYS A 148 -8.78 2.98 2.90
C LYS A 148 -8.82 1.48 2.57
N ALA A 149 -8.38 1.09 1.38
CA ALA A 149 -8.36 -0.32 0.98
C ALA A 149 -7.43 -1.14 1.89
N ALA A 150 -7.82 -2.38 2.12
CA ALA A 150 -6.95 -3.32 2.80
C ALA A 150 -5.70 -3.61 1.96
N PHE A 151 -4.59 -3.93 2.61
CA PHE A 151 -3.34 -4.31 1.93
C PHE A 151 -2.91 -5.70 2.36
N MET A 152 -2.59 -6.55 1.39
CA MET A 152 -2.04 -7.87 1.59
C MET A 152 -0.53 -7.85 1.40
N ASN A 153 0.21 -8.08 2.48
CA ASN A 153 1.65 -8.27 2.43
C ASN A 153 1.96 -9.74 2.16
N TYR A 154 2.74 -10.03 1.13
CA TYR A 154 3.20 -11.39 0.86
C TYR A 154 4.51 -11.66 1.57
N PHE A 155 4.65 -12.84 2.18
CA PHE A 155 5.82 -13.19 3.00
C PHE A 155 7.14 -13.01 2.24
N GLY A 156 8.12 -12.34 2.87
CA GLY A 156 9.41 -12.02 2.27
C GLY A 156 9.44 -10.73 1.44
N GLU A 157 8.29 -10.14 1.08
CA GLU A 157 8.22 -8.87 0.37
C GLU A 157 8.97 -7.77 1.15
N GLU A 158 8.82 -7.75 2.47
CA GLU A 158 9.45 -6.81 3.39
C GLU A 158 10.98 -6.94 3.47
N THR A 159 11.56 -8.01 2.97
CA THR A 159 13.01 -8.17 2.83
C THR A 159 13.50 -8.11 1.39
N GLY A 160 12.59 -7.85 0.45
CA GLY A 160 12.87 -7.81 -0.98
C GLY A 160 13.23 -9.18 -1.54
N GLU A 161 12.40 -10.20 -1.22
CA GLU A 161 12.55 -11.55 -1.77
C GLU A 161 12.45 -11.52 -3.30
N ARG A 162 13.29 -12.31 -3.98
CA ARG A 162 13.39 -12.31 -5.45
C ARG A 162 12.63 -13.44 -6.13
N GLY A 163 12.08 -14.35 -5.35
CA GLY A 163 11.59 -15.63 -5.86
C GLY A 163 12.73 -16.59 -6.14
N MET A 164 12.40 -17.78 -6.57
CA MET A 164 13.35 -18.85 -6.80
C MET A 164 13.71 -19.00 -8.28
N ASP A 165 14.93 -19.46 -8.55
CA ASP A 165 15.46 -19.58 -9.91
C ASP A 165 14.78 -20.66 -10.77
N ALA A 166 14.14 -21.63 -10.14
CA ALA A 166 13.54 -22.78 -10.82
C ALA A 166 12.04 -22.94 -10.59
N GLU A 167 11.40 -21.95 -9.95
CA GLU A 167 10.00 -22.05 -9.52
C GLU A 167 9.15 -20.97 -10.13
N GLY A 168 7.96 -21.36 -10.49
CA GLY A 168 6.97 -20.57 -11.19
C GLY A 168 6.17 -21.48 -12.10
N PHE A 169 5.07 -20.96 -12.64
CA PHE A 169 4.24 -21.73 -13.58
C PHE A 169 4.97 -22.05 -14.90
N SER A 170 5.95 -21.25 -15.24
CA SER A 170 6.73 -21.37 -16.47
C SER A 170 8.22 -21.65 -16.24
N GLY A 171 8.58 -22.12 -15.06
CA GLY A 171 9.96 -22.33 -14.62
C GLY A 171 10.53 -21.07 -13.98
N ARG A 172 11.65 -20.55 -14.48
CA ARG A 172 12.32 -19.37 -13.93
C ARG A 172 11.59 -18.08 -14.33
N ASP A 173 10.67 -17.62 -13.52
CA ASP A 173 9.88 -16.41 -13.76
C ASP A 173 9.80 -15.45 -12.56
N GLY A 174 10.58 -15.72 -11.50
CA GLY A 174 10.65 -14.86 -10.32
C GLY A 174 9.45 -14.97 -9.38
N ARG A 175 8.65 -16.00 -9.50
CA ARG A 175 7.55 -16.27 -8.58
C ARG A 175 8.01 -17.08 -7.38
N THR A 176 7.23 -17.05 -6.31
CA THR A 176 7.32 -17.98 -5.18
C THR A 176 5.95 -18.58 -4.95
N THR A 177 5.77 -19.83 -5.33
CA THR A 177 4.48 -20.51 -5.21
C THR A 177 4.20 -20.93 -3.77
N ILE A 178 2.94 -21.28 -3.48
CA ILE A 178 2.53 -21.82 -2.19
C ILE A 178 3.17 -23.19 -1.89
N PHE A 179 3.71 -23.88 -2.89
CA PHE A 179 4.32 -25.21 -2.74
C PHE A 179 5.77 -25.14 -2.26
N ASP A 180 6.45 -24.00 -2.52
CA ASP A 180 7.90 -23.85 -2.34
C ASP A 180 8.25 -22.70 -1.38
N TRP A 181 7.33 -22.35 -0.49
CA TRP A 181 7.45 -21.25 0.47
C TRP A 181 8.68 -21.35 1.39
N TRP A 182 9.28 -22.54 1.57
CA TRP A 182 10.48 -22.75 2.38
C TRP A 182 11.78 -22.45 1.62
N GLY A 183 11.74 -22.35 0.30
CA GLY A 183 12.89 -22.13 -0.56
C GLY A 183 13.43 -20.69 -0.61
N PRO A 184 12.60 -19.62 -0.46
CA PRO A 184 13.08 -18.27 -0.55
C PRO A 184 14.26 -17.98 0.37
N GLU A 185 15.36 -17.45 -0.19
CA GLU A 185 16.63 -17.27 0.53
C GLU A 185 16.48 -16.40 1.78
N LYS A 186 15.60 -15.41 1.74
CA LYS A 186 15.45 -14.41 2.79
C LYS A 186 14.45 -14.77 3.88
N VAL A 187 13.63 -15.81 3.70
CA VAL A 187 12.65 -16.24 4.72
C VAL A 187 13.33 -16.59 6.04
N ARG A 188 14.50 -17.24 6.00
CA ARG A 188 15.26 -17.51 7.22
C ARG A 188 15.75 -16.23 7.91
N GLY A 189 16.18 -15.24 7.13
CA GLY A 189 16.59 -13.93 7.64
C GLY A 189 15.41 -13.19 8.26
N LEU A 190 14.29 -13.18 7.59
CA LEU A 190 13.03 -12.62 8.08
C LEU A 190 12.61 -13.26 9.41
N TRP A 191 12.60 -14.58 9.48
CA TRP A 191 12.26 -15.30 10.71
C TRP A 191 13.19 -14.94 11.88
N LYS A 192 14.49 -14.73 11.62
CA LYS A 192 15.44 -14.26 12.64
C LYS A 192 15.20 -12.79 13.04
N LEU A 193 14.77 -11.94 12.10
CA LEU A 193 14.37 -10.55 12.39
C LEU A 193 13.13 -10.48 13.26
N THR A 194 12.13 -11.32 13.01
CA THR A 194 10.86 -11.32 13.75
C THR A 194 11.00 -11.89 15.16
N ARG A 195 12.10 -12.60 15.46
CA ARG A 195 12.41 -13.00 16.83
C ARG A 195 12.57 -11.79 17.73
N LYS A 196 12.00 -11.91 18.93
CA LYS A 196 12.04 -10.91 19.97
C LYS A 196 13.47 -10.33 20.16
N ARG A 197 13.61 -9.01 20.03
CA ARG A 197 14.82 -8.19 20.10
C ARG A 197 15.57 -7.93 18.77
N ASN A 198 15.41 -8.70 17.72
CA ASN A 198 16.11 -8.41 16.47
C ASN A 198 15.38 -7.37 15.64
N TYR A 199 14.07 -7.37 15.65
CA TYR A 199 13.27 -6.29 15.07
C TYR A 199 13.52 -4.96 15.80
N GLU A 200 13.49 -4.96 17.15
CA GLU A 200 13.79 -3.79 17.97
C GLU A 200 15.21 -3.27 17.72
N LYS A 201 16.20 -4.16 17.67
CA LYS A 201 17.59 -3.80 17.34
C LYS A 201 17.71 -3.19 15.94
N ALA A 202 17.01 -3.74 14.94
CA ALA A 202 17.01 -3.20 13.59
C ALA A 202 16.35 -1.80 13.58
N ALA A 203 15.21 -1.62 14.20
CA ALA A 203 14.52 -0.34 14.31
C ALA A 203 15.36 0.72 15.06
N GLU A 204 16.03 0.33 16.15
CA GLU A 204 16.93 1.21 16.88
C GLU A 204 18.18 1.59 16.09
N LEU A 205 18.71 0.65 15.30
CA LEU A 205 19.93 0.83 14.52
C LEU A 205 19.73 1.80 13.37
N PHE A 206 18.59 1.70 12.71
CA PHE A 206 18.16 2.59 11.65
C PHE A 206 17.22 3.64 12.23
N SER A 207 17.74 4.78 12.71
CA SER A 207 16.84 5.85 13.15
C SER A 207 16.01 6.34 11.95
N ILE A 208 14.73 6.11 12.02
CA ILE A 208 13.74 6.80 11.21
C ILE A 208 13.51 8.13 11.90
N LYS A 209 13.76 9.24 11.22
CA LYS A 209 13.41 10.54 11.77
C LYS A 209 11.89 10.62 11.82
N ASP A 210 11.38 10.73 13.04
CA ASP A 210 9.97 10.95 13.34
C ASP A 210 9.43 12.13 12.52
N SER A 211 8.23 11.98 11.98
CA SER A 211 7.50 12.93 11.15
C SER A 211 7.21 14.29 11.80
N LYS A 212 7.49 14.43 13.10
CA LYS A 212 7.38 15.72 13.81
C LYS A 212 8.36 16.79 13.29
N THR A 213 9.36 16.41 12.52
CA THR A 213 10.21 17.35 11.83
C THR A 213 9.91 17.28 10.34
N ARG A 214 9.64 18.40 9.69
CA ARG A 214 9.32 18.64 8.27
C ARG A 214 10.21 17.98 7.20
N LYS A 215 10.94 16.91 7.52
CA LYS A 215 11.85 16.19 6.63
C LYS A 215 11.58 14.70 6.71
N GLY A 216 10.73 14.23 5.81
CA GLY A 216 10.49 12.86 5.37
C GLY A 216 10.72 11.69 6.33
N LEU A 217 9.67 10.95 6.61
CA LEU A 217 9.61 9.71 7.42
C LEU A 217 10.64 8.62 7.06
N LEU A 218 11.45 8.79 6.01
CA LEU A 218 12.06 7.64 5.35
C LEU A 218 13.57 7.71 5.14
N ARG A 219 14.28 8.69 5.73
CA ARG A 219 15.74 8.69 5.71
C ARG A 219 16.30 7.88 6.89
N THR A 220 16.70 6.65 6.61
CA THR A 220 17.36 5.79 7.60
C THR A 220 18.86 6.10 7.69
N ARG A 221 19.35 6.41 8.88
CA ARG A 221 20.79 6.55 9.19
C ARG A 221 21.24 5.45 10.13
N VAL A 222 22.33 4.74 9.77
CA VAL A 222 22.94 3.74 10.67
C VAL A 222 23.60 4.45 11.85
N LYS A 223 23.18 4.07 13.05
CA LYS A 223 23.75 4.62 14.31
C LYS A 223 25.07 3.96 14.72
N SER A 224 25.26 2.68 14.38
CA SER A 224 26.44 1.91 14.76
C SER A 224 26.80 0.84 13.72
N ALA A 225 27.97 0.99 13.10
CA ALA A 225 28.47 0.01 12.14
C ALA A 225 28.79 -1.35 12.78
N VAL A 226 29.17 -1.39 14.05
CA VAL A 226 29.46 -2.64 14.78
C VAL A 226 28.20 -3.43 15.01
N GLN A 227 27.13 -2.76 15.47
CA GLN A 227 25.82 -3.40 15.68
C GLN A 227 25.19 -3.83 14.37
N LEU A 228 25.36 -3.05 13.30
CA LEU A 228 24.91 -3.43 11.96
C LEU A 228 25.57 -4.72 11.50
N LYS A 229 26.90 -4.82 11.61
CA LYS A 229 27.64 -6.02 11.22
C LYS A 229 27.21 -7.24 12.04
N ALA A 230 26.98 -7.09 13.33
CA ALA A 230 26.48 -8.16 14.19
C ALA A 230 25.08 -8.64 13.75
N LEU A 231 24.18 -7.71 13.43
CA LEU A 231 22.83 -8.03 12.97
C LEU A 231 22.83 -8.73 11.59
N MET A 232 23.69 -8.27 10.66
CA MET A 232 23.88 -8.89 9.35
C MET A 232 24.37 -10.34 9.49
N LEU A 233 25.35 -10.60 10.38
CA LEU A 233 25.84 -11.96 10.65
C LEU A 233 24.77 -12.86 11.29
N GLU A 234 23.95 -12.31 12.19
CA GLU A 234 22.90 -13.05 12.88
C GLU A 234 21.76 -13.43 11.93
N THR A 235 21.34 -12.50 11.08
CA THR A 235 20.19 -12.67 10.17
C THR A 235 20.55 -13.30 8.84
N GLY A 236 21.78 -13.06 8.35
CA GLY A 236 22.20 -13.38 6.99
C GLY A 236 21.73 -12.35 5.96
N LEU A 237 21.07 -11.26 6.39
CA LEU A 237 20.64 -10.17 5.53
C LEU A 237 21.74 -9.13 5.41
N ASN A 238 21.88 -8.50 4.23
CA ASN A 238 22.80 -7.40 4.03
C ASN A 238 22.24 -6.06 4.52
N GLU A 239 23.04 -4.99 4.50
CA GLU A 239 22.64 -3.67 4.96
C GLU A 239 21.45 -3.11 4.18
N GLN A 240 21.39 -3.32 2.86
CA GLN A 240 20.30 -2.79 2.02
C GLN A 240 18.98 -3.49 2.34
N GLU A 241 19.01 -4.80 2.54
CA GLU A 241 17.84 -5.60 2.94
C GLU A 241 17.33 -5.20 4.32
N LEU A 242 18.25 -4.98 5.28
CA LEU A 242 17.87 -4.49 6.60
C LEU A 242 17.28 -3.08 6.56
N ARG A 243 17.85 -2.18 5.75
CA ARG A 243 17.30 -0.84 5.54
C ARG A 243 15.92 -0.89 4.90
N PHE A 244 15.77 -1.73 3.86
CA PHE A 244 14.50 -1.92 3.20
C PHE A 244 13.45 -2.45 4.17
N PHE A 245 13.79 -3.49 4.94
CA PHE A 245 12.92 -4.08 5.96
C PHE A 245 12.42 -3.03 6.96
N VAL A 246 13.32 -2.24 7.55
CA VAL A 246 12.95 -1.21 8.52
C VAL A 246 12.06 -0.14 7.89
N LYS A 247 12.39 0.28 6.68
CA LYS A 247 11.62 1.28 5.93
C LYS A 247 10.22 0.75 5.59
N TYR A 248 10.17 -0.47 5.05
CA TYR A 248 8.93 -1.17 4.70
C TYR A 248 8.00 -1.33 5.90
N THR A 249 8.50 -1.93 6.97
CA THR A 249 7.70 -2.17 8.19
C THR A 249 7.27 -0.89 8.90
N SER A 250 8.05 0.18 8.78
CA SER A 250 7.67 1.49 9.30
C SER A 250 6.52 2.11 8.50
N LEU A 251 6.52 1.92 7.18
CA LEU A 251 5.43 2.38 6.33
C LEU A 251 4.15 1.57 6.60
N LEU A 252 4.26 0.24 6.74
CA LEU A 252 3.14 -0.61 7.15
C LEU A 252 2.56 -0.16 8.49
N LYS A 253 3.43 0.10 9.48
CA LYS A 253 2.99 0.58 10.78
C LYS A 253 2.28 1.93 10.68
N PHE A 254 2.83 2.88 9.93
CA PHE A 254 2.20 4.17 9.69
C PHE A 254 0.81 3.97 9.06
N ALA A 255 0.73 3.17 7.98
CA ALA A 255 -0.53 2.89 7.30
C ALA A 255 -1.59 2.24 8.20
N ALA A 256 -1.17 1.38 9.15
CA ALA A 256 -2.08 0.65 10.02
C ALA A 256 -2.49 1.40 11.29
N THR A 257 -1.79 2.47 11.67
CA THR A 257 -2.01 3.12 12.99
C THR A 257 -2.32 4.60 12.92
N ASP A 258 -2.16 5.23 11.77
CA ASP A 258 -2.43 6.66 11.60
C ASP A 258 -3.85 6.85 11.07
N ASN A 259 -4.67 7.62 11.79
CA ASN A 259 -6.08 7.82 11.44
C ASN A 259 -6.25 8.53 10.09
N ALA A 260 -5.35 9.44 9.73
CA ALA A 260 -5.42 10.08 8.42
C ALA A 260 -5.31 9.06 7.26
N ILE A 261 -4.68 7.90 7.52
CA ILE A 261 -4.58 6.82 6.52
C ILE A 261 -5.73 5.82 6.65
N THR A 262 -6.08 5.39 7.88
CA THR A 262 -7.10 4.36 8.07
C THR A 262 -8.52 4.89 7.89
N GLU A 263 -8.79 6.13 8.29
CA GLU A 263 -10.12 6.73 8.30
C GLU A 263 -10.24 8.01 7.45
N GLY A 264 -9.09 8.62 7.14
CA GLY A 264 -9.04 9.92 6.50
C GLY A 264 -9.52 9.93 5.05
N MET A 265 -9.78 11.12 4.55
CA MET A 265 -10.11 11.39 3.14
C MET A 265 -8.85 11.52 2.30
N THR A 266 -8.99 11.29 1.00
CA THR A 266 -7.92 11.48 0.01
C THR A 266 -8.27 12.61 -0.92
N TYR A 267 -7.27 13.42 -1.27
CA TYR A 267 -7.38 14.40 -2.34
C TYR A 267 -6.21 14.26 -3.31
N ASP A 268 -6.51 13.93 -4.56
CA ASP A 268 -5.50 13.83 -5.62
C ASP A 268 -5.05 15.23 -6.06
N LEU A 269 -3.76 15.51 -5.94
CA LEU A 269 -3.16 16.78 -6.33
C LEU A 269 -2.50 16.75 -7.71
N CYS A 270 -2.47 15.60 -8.40
CA CYS A 270 -1.73 15.49 -9.66
C CYS A 270 -2.27 16.44 -10.73
N TYR A 271 -3.60 16.51 -10.87
CA TYR A 271 -4.24 17.28 -11.95
C TYR A 271 -3.93 18.78 -11.92
N CYS A 272 -3.71 19.36 -10.74
CA CYS A 272 -3.38 20.78 -10.59
C CYS A 272 -1.88 21.07 -10.60
N ASN A 273 -1.03 20.01 -10.70
CA ASN A 273 0.42 20.13 -10.67
C ASN A 273 1.12 19.67 -11.95
N TYR A 274 0.39 19.36 -13.02
CA TYR A 274 1.00 18.88 -14.27
C TYR A 274 2.03 19.83 -14.89
N ASP A 275 1.87 21.13 -14.66
CA ASP A 275 2.77 22.18 -15.16
C ASP A 275 3.61 22.80 -14.02
N SER A 276 3.58 22.21 -12.80
CA SER A 276 4.35 22.72 -11.67
C SER A 276 5.84 22.42 -11.83
N GLU A 277 6.69 23.34 -11.36
CA GLU A 277 8.14 23.18 -11.39
C GLU A 277 8.57 21.92 -10.68
N GLY A 278 9.40 21.12 -11.35
CA GLY A 278 9.94 19.84 -10.83
C GLY A 278 8.94 18.69 -10.76
N PHE A 279 7.70 18.87 -11.25
CA PHE A 279 6.71 17.81 -11.29
C PHE A 279 6.61 17.19 -12.70
N ASP A 280 6.91 15.89 -12.79
CA ASP A 280 6.69 15.10 -14.01
C ASP A 280 5.46 14.21 -13.83
N LYS A 281 4.36 14.54 -14.50
CA LYS A 281 3.08 13.81 -14.43
C LYS A 281 3.18 12.33 -14.80
N ASN A 282 4.19 11.95 -15.56
CA ASN A 282 4.38 10.56 -15.98
C ASN A 282 5.15 9.73 -14.94
N ARG A 283 5.86 10.39 -14.01
CA ARG A 283 6.74 9.73 -13.03
C ARG A 283 6.41 10.04 -11.59
N HIS A 284 5.61 11.08 -11.35
CA HIS A 284 5.28 11.51 -10.00
C HIS A 284 3.80 11.35 -9.72
N PHE A 285 3.49 10.95 -8.50
CA PHE A 285 2.12 10.90 -7.98
C PHE A 285 2.07 11.60 -6.63
N VAL A 286 1.13 12.52 -6.44
CA VAL A 286 1.04 13.35 -5.25
C VAL A 286 -0.40 13.50 -4.80
N PHE A 287 -0.64 13.34 -3.48
CA PHE A 287 -1.96 13.39 -2.89
C PHE A 287 -1.93 13.83 -1.43
N LEU A 288 -3.06 14.25 -0.90
CA LEU A 288 -3.29 14.52 0.50
C LEU A 288 -4.03 13.36 1.17
N ARG A 289 -3.72 13.15 2.44
CA ARG A 289 -4.51 12.35 3.38
C ARG A 289 -4.84 13.21 4.58
N ASP A 290 -6.10 13.20 4.99
CA ASP A 290 -6.60 14.06 6.04
C ASP A 290 -7.70 13.40 6.85
N ASP A 291 -7.63 13.51 8.20
CA ASP A 291 -8.68 13.08 9.14
C ASP A 291 -9.22 14.23 10.00
N HIS A 292 -8.99 15.48 9.59
CA HIS A 292 -9.27 16.75 10.27
C HIS A 292 -8.33 17.05 11.45
N ASP A 293 -7.64 16.07 12.01
CA ASP A 293 -6.62 16.26 13.04
C ASP A 293 -5.23 16.38 12.41
N ASP A 294 -4.94 15.53 11.45
CA ASP A 294 -3.65 15.46 10.76
C ASP A 294 -3.82 15.47 9.24
N THR A 295 -3.09 16.37 8.59
CA THR A 295 -2.98 16.43 7.13
C THR A 295 -1.59 16.03 6.68
N PHE A 296 -1.50 15.02 5.83
CA PHE A 296 -0.26 14.59 5.20
C PHE A 296 -0.26 14.88 3.70
N LEU A 297 0.82 15.46 3.22
CA LEU A 297 1.15 15.53 1.80
C LEU A 297 2.12 14.39 1.49
N ILE A 298 1.72 13.52 0.58
CA ILE A 298 2.44 12.31 0.19
C ILE A 298 2.79 12.44 -1.27
N ALA A 299 4.09 12.31 -1.59
CA ALA A 299 4.60 12.35 -2.95
C ALA A 299 5.41 11.08 -3.24
N ALA A 300 5.08 10.39 -4.32
CA ALA A 300 5.78 9.23 -4.84
C ALA A 300 6.54 9.60 -6.12
N ASN A 301 7.82 9.23 -6.18
CA ASN A 301 8.69 9.43 -7.33
C ASN A 301 9.09 8.07 -7.91
N PHE A 302 8.53 7.72 -9.05
CA PHE A 302 8.89 6.52 -9.83
C PHE A 302 10.09 6.77 -10.77
N GLY A 303 10.54 8.03 -10.87
CA GLY A 303 11.68 8.42 -11.69
C GLY A 303 13.01 7.96 -11.10
N LYS A 304 14.05 7.91 -11.95
CA LYS A 304 15.42 7.50 -11.58
C LYS A 304 16.28 8.64 -11.04
N GLU A 305 15.74 9.85 -10.98
CA GLU A 305 16.42 11.05 -10.48
C GLU A 305 15.67 11.63 -9.29
N ASP A 306 16.42 12.28 -8.39
CA ASP A 306 15.84 13.04 -7.30
C ASP A 306 15.02 14.20 -7.88
N ALA A 307 13.83 14.42 -7.33
CA ALA A 307 12.96 15.50 -7.77
C ALA A 307 12.75 16.52 -6.66
N ARG A 308 12.84 17.81 -7.03
CA ARG A 308 12.44 18.92 -6.18
C ARG A 308 11.14 19.49 -6.74
N MET A 309 10.03 19.08 -6.14
CA MET A 309 8.69 19.37 -6.62
C MET A 309 8.11 20.61 -5.93
N HIS A 310 7.51 21.51 -6.70
CA HIS A 310 6.73 22.66 -6.20
C HIS A 310 5.26 22.29 -6.29
N ILE A 311 4.67 21.84 -5.18
CA ILE A 311 3.30 21.30 -5.15
C ILE A 311 2.31 22.40 -4.72
N SER A 312 1.46 22.77 -5.64
CA SER A 312 0.32 23.67 -5.38
C SER A 312 -0.84 22.85 -4.80
N ILE A 313 -1.44 23.40 -3.74
CA ILE A 313 -2.66 22.84 -3.12
C ILE A 313 -3.78 23.82 -3.47
N PRO A 314 -4.75 23.46 -4.31
CA PRO A 314 -5.78 24.38 -4.75
C PRO A 314 -6.76 24.69 -3.62
N GLU A 315 -7.39 25.86 -3.64
CA GLU A 315 -8.40 26.29 -2.65
C GLU A 315 -9.50 25.24 -2.47
N ARG A 316 -9.92 24.60 -3.57
CA ARG A 316 -10.90 23.52 -3.55
C ARG A 316 -10.47 22.32 -2.70
N ALA A 317 -9.16 22.06 -2.53
CA ALA A 317 -8.68 20.99 -1.65
C ALA A 317 -8.93 21.34 -0.18
N PHE A 318 -8.73 22.60 0.20
CA PHE A 318 -9.03 23.08 1.55
C PHE A 318 -10.53 23.04 1.83
N GLU A 319 -11.37 23.45 0.87
CA GLU A 319 -12.82 23.34 0.98
C GLU A 319 -13.28 21.86 1.12
N TRP A 320 -12.74 20.97 0.28
CA TRP A 320 -13.13 19.57 0.26
C TRP A 320 -12.75 18.80 1.53
N LEU A 321 -11.56 19.10 2.08
CA LEU A 321 -11.03 18.47 3.28
C LEU A 321 -11.38 19.24 4.56
N GLU A 322 -12.12 20.37 4.44
CA GLU A 322 -12.46 21.27 5.57
C GLU A 322 -11.23 21.74 6.34
N LEU A 323 -10.12 22.02 5.61
CA LEU A 323 -8.84 22.40 6.20
C LEU A 323 -8.73 23.92 6.40
N GLU A 324 -8.14 24.31 7.52
CA GLU A 324 -7.71 25.70 7.71
C GLU A 324 -6.41 25.99 6.95
N GLN A 325 -6.38 27.11 6.23
CA GLN A 325 -5.15 27.60 5.60
C GLN A 325 -4.21 28.17 6.67
N THR A 326 -2.95 27.78 6.61
CA THR A 326 -1.90 28.24 7.52
C THR A 326 -0.80 28.95 6.74
N GLU A 327 0.10 29.66 7.42
CA GLU A 327 1.26 30.31 6.79
C GLU A 327 2.12 29.35 5.94
N ASN A 328 2.19 28.08 6.33
CA ASN A 328 3.02 27.06 5.68
C ASN A 328 2.23 26.10 4.78
N CYS A 329 0.91 26.19 4.77
CA CYS A 329 0.02 25.37 3.96
C CYS A 329 -1.19 26.22 3.56
N ASN A 330 -1.13 26.81 2.39
CA ASN A 330 -2.18 27.66 1.84
C ASN A 330 -2.22 27.56 0.32
N ALA A 331 -3.31 28.04 -0.28
CA ALA A 331 -3.52 27.96 -1.72
C ALA A 331 -2.62 28.91 -2.55
N THR A 332 -1.94 29.87 -1.91
CA THR A 332 -1.18 30.92 -2.62
C THR A 332 0.30 30.57 -2.82
N HIS A 333 0.85 29.64 -2.05
CA HIS A 333 2.27 29.29 -2.11
C HIS A 333 2.45 27.78 -2.26
N PRO A 334 3.27 27.32 -3.21
CA PRO A 334 3.54 25.90 -3.35
C PRO A 334 4.35 25.35 -2.17
N VAL A 335 4.06 24.11 -1.80
CA VAL A 335 4.86 23.34 -0.86
C VAL A 335 6.02 22.72 -1.62
N ILE A 336 7.26 23.01 -1.19
CA ILE A 336 8.46 22.48 -1.85
C ILE A 336 8.87 21.15 -1.20
N LEU A 337 8.92 20.10 -2.00
CA LEU A 337 9.28 18.73 -1.60
C LEU A 337 10.53 18.25 -2.32
N ASP A 338 11.48 17.74 -1.55
CA ASP A 338 12.59 16.94 -2.10
C ASP A 338 12.21 15.46 -2.01
N VAL A 339 11.99 14.81 -3.15
CA VAL A 339 11.59 13.40 -3.24
C VAL A 339 12.70 12.62 -3.93
N PRO A 340 13.41 11.72 -3.23
CA PRO A 340 14.50 10.97 -3.84
C PRO A 340 14.02 10.08 -5.00
N ALA A 341 14.94 9.71 -5.88
CA ALA A 341 14.70 8.76 -6.95
C ALA A 341 14.14 7.44 -6.41
N VAL A 342 13.13 6.90 -7.09
CA VAL A 342 12.42 5.66 -6.73
C VAL A 342 12.08 5.57 -5.24
N ASP A 343 11.50 6.66 -4.71
CA ASP A 343 11.18 6.80 -3.29
C ASP A 343 9.95 7.68 -3.07
N ILE A 344 9.64 7.95 -1.81
CA ILE A 344 8.53 8.81 -1.41
C ILE A 344 8.98 9.89 -0.43
N SER A 345 8.19 10.94 -0.34
CA SER A 345 8.24 11.92 0.73
C SER A 345 6.86 12.03 1.37
N ILE A 346 6.83 12.01 2.70
CA ILE A 346 5.61 12.22 3.49
C ILE A 346 5.90 13.39 4.42
N ILE A 347 5.10 14.44 4.32
CA ILE A 347 5.19 15.57 5.24
C ILE A 347 3.84 15.84 5.87
N ARG A 348 3.86 16.12 7.16
CA ARG A 348 2.70 16.59 7.90
C ARG A 348 2.58 18.11 7.67
N LEU A 349 1.47 18.56 7.11
CA LEU A 349 1.21 19.98 6.81
C LEU A 349 0.58 20.70 8.01
N SER A 350 -0.40 20.08 8.64
CA SER A 350 -1.08 20.62 9.82
C SER A 350 -1.30 19.50 10.84
N SER A 351 -1.41 19.91 12.10
CA SER A 351 -1.96 19.09 13.18
C SER A 351 -2.86 20.01 13.99
N SER A 352 -4.08 19.60 14.27
CA SER A 352 -4.91 20.34 15.20
C SER A 352 -4.26 20.28 16.60
N SER A 353 -4.03 21.46 17.18
CA SER A 353 -3.59 21.56 18.56
C SER A 353 -4.75 21.43 19.57
N THR A 354 -5.97 21.35 19.08
CA THR A 354 -7.21 21.18 19.83
C THR A 354 -7.93 19.93 19.38
N PRO A 355 -8.27 18.99 20.28
CA PRO A 355 -9.10 17.85 19.91
C PRO A 355 -10.45 18.34 19.40
N HIS A 356 -10.85 17.94 18.20
CA HIS A 356 -12.21 18.16 17.72
C HIS A 356 -13.19 17.59 18.73
N PRO A 357 -14.28 18.29 19.09
CA PRO A 357 -15.30 17.73 19.97
C PRO A 357 -15.86 16.49 19.27
N GLN A 358 -15.68 15.32 19.88
CA GLN A 358 -16.26 14.08 19.38
C GLN A 358 -17.72 14.32 19.04
N GLU A 359 -18.10 14.10 17.79
CA GLU A 359 -19.49 14.12 17.38
C GLU A 359 -20.27 13.20 18.31
N LYS A 360 -21.24 13.78 18.98
CA LYS A 360 -22.19 13.04 19.79
C LYS A 360 -22.84 12.01 18.89
N LYS A 361 -22.57 10.73 19.13
CA LYS A 361 -23.29 9.60 18.55
C LYS A 361 -24.77 9.96 18.64
N HIS A 362 -25.39 10.21 17.50
CA HIS A 362 -26.83 10.27 17.40
C HIS A 362 -27.39 8.91 17.77
N ASN A 363 -27.80 8.78 19.02
CA ASN A 363 -28.68 7.72 19.45
C ASN A 363 -29.98 7.86 18.65
N PHE A 364 -30.13 7.05 17.61
CA PHE A 364 -31.47 6.77 17.11
C PHE A 364 -32.24 6.08 18.23
N ALA A 365 -33.06 6.86 18.91
CA ALA A 365 -34.05 6.38 19.83
C ALA A 365 -34.93 5.38 19.08
N LYS A 366 -35.02 4.17 19.60
CA LYS A 366 -36.07 3.23 19.24
C LYS A 366 -37.38 3.92 19.64
N GLY A 367 -38.14 4.37 18.66
CA GLY A 367 -39.53 4.73 18.79
C GLY A 367 -40.36 3.46 18.83
N GLU A 368 -41.27 3.42 19.75
CA GLU A 368 -42.26 2.40 20.05
C GLU A 368 -43.06 1.91 18.83
#